data_0c2b15c08fc941902ce7049b17dbda58
#
_entry.id   0c2b15c08fc941902ce7049b17dbda58
#
_cell.length_a   1.000
_cell.length_b   1.000
_cell.length_c   1.000
_cell.angle_alpha   90.00
_cell.angle_beta   90.00
_cell.angle_gamma   90.00
#
_symmetry.space_group_name_H-M   'P 1'
#
loop_
_entity.id
_entity.type
_entity.pdbx_description
1 polymer ?
#
loop_
_entity_poly.entity_id
_entity_poly.type
_entity_poly.pdbx_seq_one_letter_code
_entity_poly.pdbx_strand_id
1 'polypeptide(L)'
;IAPDISQRIAVLKAASRTKIERQGEWLIAASRINSFEGSAAAALIDLGADVAFVAGRHGDRVRISARSSRKAANAGLNLNQILGDIGRAHGGDGGGHSSAASFDARGDPEALLQECRNRVAELLP
;
A
#
# COMPACT_ATOMS: atom_id res chain seq x y z
N ILE A 1 22.87 -5.68 -4.39
CA ILE A 1 23.24 -4.99 -3.13
C ILE A 1 22.22 -5.37 -2.05
N ALA A 2 22.71 -5.87 -0.92
CA ALA A 2 21.86 -6.19 0.21
C ALA A 2 21.27 -4.91 0.83
N PRO A 3 19.99 -4.90 1.24
CA PRO A 3 19.42 -3.78 1.98
C PRO A 3 20.17 -3.56 3.29
N ASP A 4 20.20 -2.32 3.78
CA ASP A 4 20.81 -2.03 5.06
C ASP A 4 19.96 -2.56 6.23
N ILE A 5 20.51 -2.53 7.43
CA ILE A 5 19.85 -3.07 8.62
C ILE A 5 18.54 -2.31 8.92
N SER A 6 18.51 -1.00 8.70
CA SER A 6 17.33 -0.18 8.97
C SER A 6 16.16 -0.58 8.08
N GLN A 7 16.42 -0.81 6.80
CA GLN A 7 15.41 -1.27 5.86
C GLN A 7 14.91 -2.68 6.22
N ARG A 8 15.81 -3.58 6.57
CA ARG A 8 15.47 -4.95 6.96
C ARG A 8 14.56 -4.95 8.20
N ILE A 9 14.90 -4.15 9.20
CA ILE A 9 14.09 -4.04 10.42
C ILE A 9 12.71 -3.47 10.09
N ALA A 10 12.64 -2.41 9.29
CA ALA A 10 11.37 -1.79 8.90
C ALA A 10 10.45 -2.78 8.18
N VAL A 11 11.00 -3.53 7.23
CA VAL A 11 10.25 -4.53 6.47
C VAL A 11 9.73 -5.65 7.39
N LEU A 12 10.56 -6.14 8.31
CA LEU A 12 10.15 -7.18 9.27
C LEU A 12 9.05 -6.66 10.21
N LYS A 13 9.16 -5.42 10.68
CA LYS A 13 8.12 -4.81 11.51
C LYS A 13 6.81 -4.67 10.75
N ALA A 14 6.87 -4.19 9.51
CA ALA A 14 5.67 -4.08 8.69
C ALA A 14 5.00 -5.44 8.49
N ALA A 15 5.77 -6.46 8.17
CA ALA A 15 5.24 -7.82 8.01
C ALA A 15 4.56 -8.32 9.28
N SER A 16 5.16 -8.07 10.46
CA SER A 16 4.61 -8.51 11.75
C SER A 16 3.32 -7.78 12.14
N ARG A 17 3.05 -6.61 11.54
CA ARG A 17 1.87 -5.77 11.82
C ARG A 17 0.80 -5.92 10.75
N THR A 18 1.02 -6.75 9.76
CA THR A 18 0.15 -6.86 8.60
C THR A 18 -1.21 -7.45 8.97
N LYS A 19 -2.27 -6.78 8.51
CA LYS A 19 -3.63 -7.30 8.52
C LYS A 19 -3.96 -7.80 7.12
N ILE A 20 -4.63 -8.94 7.04
CA ILE A 20 -4.94 -9.61 5.79
C ILE A 20 -6.45 -9.66 5.62
N GLU A 21 -6.94 -9.19 4.48
CA GLU A 21 -8.33 -9.37 4.07
C GLU A 21 -8.36 -10.31 2.87
N ARG A 22 -9.19 -11.31 2.94
CA ARG A 22 -9.45 -12.18 1.81
C ARG A 22 -10.76 -11.77 1.14
N GLN A 23 -10.70 -11.56 -0.18
CA GLN A 23 -11.87 -11.29 -0.99
C GLN A 23 -11.86 -12.25 -2.17
N GLY A 24 -12.68 -13.31 -2.08
CA GLY A 24 -12.61 -14.39 -3.04
C GLY A 24 -11.23 -15.04 -3.02
N GLU A 25 -10.54 -14.99 -4.13
CA GLU A 25 -9.16 -15.47 -4.25
C GLU A 25 -8.11 -14.38 -4.07
N TRP A 26 -8.53 -13.14 -3.80
CA TRP A 26 -7.63 -12.01 -3.64
C TRP A 26 -7.24 -11.84 -2.18
N LEU A 27 -5.95 -11.67 -1.94
CA LEU A 27 -5.41 -11.37 -0.62
C LEU A 27 -4.92 -9.93 -0.60
N ILE A 28 -5.54 -9.12 0.24
CA ILE A 28 -5.21 -7.69 0.38
C ILE A 28 -4.55 -7.49 1.73
N ALA A 29 -3.32 -7.00 1.73
CA ALA A 29 -2.54 -6.78 2.94
C ALA A 29 -2.43 -5.29 3.25
N ALA A 30 -2.51 -4.93 4.52
CA ALA A 30 -2.30 -3.57 4.97
C ALA A 30 -1.46 -3.55 6.23
N SER A 31 -0.53 -2.60 6.32
CA SER A 31 0.36 -2.48 7.47
C SER A 31 0.75 -1.03 7.72
N ARG A 32 1.45 -0.81 8.82
CA ARG A 32 1.92 0.51 9.22
C ARG A 32 3.39 0.46 9.61
N ILE A 33 4.18 1.33 9.00
CA ILE A 33 5.57 1.58 9.35
C ILE A 33 5.93 3.01 8.88
N ASN A 34 6.73 3.73 9.63
CA ASN A 34 6.97 5.15 9.36
C ASN A 34 8.23 5.43 8.52
N SER A 35 8.77 4.41 7.90
CA SER A 35 9.90 4.51 6.97
C SER A 35 9.90 3.29 6.05
N PHE A 36 10.50 3.42 4.86
CA PHE A 36 10.62 2.31 3.91
C PHE A 36 9.26 1.69 3.54
N GLU A 37 8.22 2.51 3.47
CA GLU A 37 6.86 2.04 3.17
C GLU A 37 6.79 1.28 1.84
N GLY A 38 7.44 1.80 0.80
CA GLY A 38 7.46 1.16 -0.50
C GLY A 38 8.18 -0.19 -0.50
N SER A 39 9.30 -0.29 0.20
CA SER A 39 10.04 -1.55 0.37
C SER A 39 9.21 -2.58 1.12
N ALA A 40 8.49 -2.12 2.15
CA ALA A 40 7.61 -2.98 2.93
C ALA A 40 6.45 -3.50 2.07
N ALA A 41 5.82 -2.63 1.29
CA ALA A 41 4.73 -3.05 0.39
C ALA A 41 5.22 -4.10 -0.63
N ALA A 42 6.40 -3.89 -1.21
CA ALA A 42 6.99 -4.85 -2.14
C ALA A 42 7.25 -6.20 -1.47
N ALA A 43 7.75 -6.20 -0.23
CA ALA A 43 8.00 -7.43 0.53
C ALA A 43 6.71 -8.19 0.80
N LEU A 44 5.60 -7.50 1.09
CA LEU A 44 4.31 -8.15 1.32
C LEU A 44 3.79 -8.85 0.06
N ILE A 45 4.04 -8.30 -1.12
CA ILE A 45 3.72 -8.98 -2.39
C ILE A 45 4.57 -10.27 -2.52
N ASP A 46 5.86 -10.19 -2.23
CA ASP A 46 6.74 -11.37 -2.28
C ASP A 46 6.29 -12.46 -1.30
N LEU A 47 5.70 -12.07 -0.16
CA LEU A 47 5.18 -12.99 0.84
C LEU A 47 3.83 -13.60 0.45
N GLY A 48 3.15 -13.08 -0.56
CA GLY A 48 1.93 -13.70 -1.06
C GLY A 48 0.71 -12.78 -1.21
N ALA A 49 0.80 -11.49 -0.86
CA ALA A 49 -0.31 -10.58 -1.08
C ALA A 49 -0.50 -10.28 -2.57
N ASP A 50 -1.74 -10.10 -2.98
CA ASP A 50 -2.06 -9.62 -4.33
C ASP A 50 -2.00 -8.10 -4.40
N VAL A 51 -2.40 -7.42 -3.34
CA VAL A 51 -2.29 -5.97 -3.19
C VAL A 51 -1.82 -5.69 -1.77
N ALA A 52 -0.87 -4.78 -1.63
CA ALA A 52 -0.34 -4.38 -0.33
C ALA A 52 -0.33 -2.86 -0.19
N PHE A 53 -0.81 -2.38 0.94
CA PHE A 53 -0.78 -0.97 1.32
C PHE A 53 -0.01 -0.81 2.63
N VAL A 54 0.96 0.10 2.65
CA VAL A 54 1.71 0.40 3.87
C VAL A 54 1.65 1.89 4.15
N ALA A 55 1.12 2.25 5.30
CA ALA A 55 0.95 3.64 5.72
C ALA A 55 2.03 4.04 6.71
N GLY A 56 2.63 5.21 6.49
CA GLY A 56 3.57 5.83 7.40
C GLY A 56 3.16 7.27 7.72
N ARG A 57 3.38 7.67 8.97
CA ARG A 57 3.13 9.05 9.38
C ARG A 57 4.43 9.85 9.26
N HIS A 58 4.32 11.00 8.61
CA HIS A 58 5.43 11.93 8.40
C HIS A 58 4.99 13.33 8.82
N GLY A 59 5.13 13.64 10.12
CA GLY A 59 4.61 14.88 10.69
C GLY A 59 3.08 14.90 10.69
N ASP A 60 2.48 15.91 10.07
CA ASP A 60 1.03 16.03 9.91
C ASP A 60 0.51 15.35 8.63
N ARG A 61 1.39 14.67 7.90
CA ARG A 61 1.03 13.98 6.65
C ARG A 61 1.13 12.48 6.81
N VAL A 62 0.39 11.79 5.96
CA VAL A 62 0.41 10.33 5.87
C VAL A 62 0.87 9.98 4.46
N ARG A 63 1.86 9.10 4.38
CA ARG A 63 2.25 8.47 3.12
C ARG A 63 1.70 7.06 3.09
N ILE A 64 1.02 6.70 2.01
CA ILE A 64 0.67 5.32 1.73
C ILE A 64 1.38 4.89 0.46
N SER A 65 2.14 3.80 0.57
CA SER A 65 2.75 3.14 -0.58
C SER A 65 1.99 1.86 -0.88
N ALA A 66 1.74 1.61 -2.15
CA ALA A 66 0.97 0.46 -2.61
C ALA A 66 1.74 -0.32 -3.67
N ARG A 67 1.61 -1.63 -3.62
CA ARG A 67 2.12 -2.54 -4.64
C ARG A 67 1.06 -3.56 -5.01
N SER A 68 1.12 -4.09 -6.21
CA SER A 68 0.24 -5.18 -6.63
C SER A 68 1.04 -6.32 -7.26
N SER A 69 0.46 -7.51 -7.20
CA SER A 69 0.97 -8.66 -7.93
C SER A 69 0.70 -8.50 -9.42
N ARG A 70 1.41 -9.28 -10.23
CA ARG A 70 1.14 -9.34 -11.66
C ARG A 70 -0.30 -9.81 -11.94
N LYS A 71 -0.80 -10.76 -11.16
CA LYS A 71 -2.17 -11.26 -11.29
C LYS A 71 -3.19 -10.13 -11.11
N ALA A 72 -3.03 -9.30 -10.10
CA ALA A 72 -3.92 -8.17 -9.86
C ALA A 72 -3.81 -7.11 -10.97
N ALA A 73 -2.60 -6.81 -11.41
CA ALA A 73 -2.37 -5.87 -12.51
C ALA A 73 -3.02 -6.39 -13.81
N ASN A 74 -2.87 -7.68 -14.10
CA ASN A 74 -3.48 -8.31 -15.29
C ASN A 74 -5.01 -8.31 -15.21
N ALA A 75 -5.58 -8.29 -14.01
CA ALA A 75 -7.04 -8.17 -13.82
C ALA A 75 -7.55 -6.74 -14.01
N GLY A 76 -6.67 -5.79 -14.29
CA GLY A 76 -7.03 -4.40 -14.57
C GLY A 76 -6.83 -3.43 -13.43
N LEU A 77 -6.25 -3.86 -12.31
CA LEU A 77 -6.01 -2.96 -11.19
C LEU A 77 -4.97 -1.89 -11.58
N ASN A 78 -5.31 -0.64 -11.32
CA ASN A 78 -4.43 0.50 -11.61
C ASN A 78 -4.21 1.33 -10.34
N LEU A 79 -3.10 1.06 -9.66
CA LEU A 79 -2.75 1.76 -8.42
C LEU A 79 -2.42 3.23 -8.65
N ASN A 80 -1.89 3.60 -9.82
CA ASN A 80 -1.64 4.99 -10.15
C ASN A 80 -2.92 5.82 -10.00
N GLN A 81 -4.02 5.35 -10.55
CA GLN A 81 -5.30 6.06 -10.48
C GLN A 81 -5.87 6.07 -9.06
N ILE A 82 -5.86 4.92 -8.39
CA ILE A 82 -6.42 4.79 -7.03
C ILE A 82 -5.68 5.71 -6.06
N LEU A 83 -4.35 5.63 -6.01
CA LEU A 83 -3.55 6.41 -5.08
C LEU A 83 -3.60 7.91 -5.43
N GLY A 84 -3.63 8.22 -6.72
CA GLY A 84 -3.80 9.60 -7.17
C GLY A 84 -5.14 10.20 -6.73
N ASP A 85 -6.23 9.48 -6.94
CA ASP A 85 -7.58 9.96 -6.58
C ASP A 85 -7.71 10.16 -5.06
N ILE A 86 -7.27 9.19 -4.26
CA ILE A 86 -7.36 9.27 -2.80
C ILE A 86 -6.44 10.38 -2.27
N GLY A 87 -5.21 10.47 -2.76
CA GLY A 87 -4.28 11.52 -2.34
C GLY A 87 -4.85 12.91 -2.57
N ARG A 88 -5.38 13.16 -3.76
CA ARG A 88 -5.96 14.48 -4.10
C ARG A 88 -7.23 14.77 -3.30
N ALA A 89 -8.05 13.77 -3.01
CA ALA A 89 -9.26 13.94 -2.21
C ALA A 89 -8.96 14.33 -0.76
N HIS A 90 -7.77 14.02 -0.26
CA HIS A 90 -7.37 14.27 1.13
C HIS A 90 -6.26 15.32 1.25
N GLY A 91 -6.28 16.32 0.39
CA GLY A 91 -5.42 17.50 0.51
C GLY A 91 -3.95 17.27 0.16
N GLY A 92 -3.69 16.27 -0.65
CA GLY A 92 -2.34 15.93 -1.08
C GLY A 92 -2.26 15.61 -2.56
N ASP A 93 -1.36 14.72 -2.90
CA ASP A 93 -1.15 14.26 -4.27
C ASP A 93 -0.65 12.82 -4.27
N GLY A 94 -0.80 12.16 -5.40
CA GLY A 94 -0.36 10.79 -5.53
C GLY A 94 -0.32 10.31 -6.97
N GLY A 95 0.19 9.11 -7.12
CA GLY A 95 0.32 8.45 -8.41
C GLY A 95 1.55 7.57 -8.45
N GLY A 96 1.94 7.17 -9.65
CA GLY A 96 3.07 6.29 -9.90
C GLY A 96 2.81 5.41 -11.10
N HIS A 97 3.05 4.12 -10.92
CA HIS A 97 2.77 3.11 -11.93
C HIS A 97 1.51 2.32 -11.58
N SER A 98 0.97 1.57 -12.53
CA SER A 98 -0.23 0.76 -12.29
C SER A 98 -0.04 -0.29 -11.18
N SER A 99 1.19 -0.79 -10.99
CA SER A 99 1.51 -1.81 -9.98
C SER A 99 2.36 -1.31 -8.81
N ALA A 100 2.72 -0.03 -8.79
CA ALA A 100 3.55 0.56 -7.74
C ALA A 100 3.27 2.06 -7.68
N ALA A 101 2.57 2.51 -6.66
CA ALA A 101 2.16 3.91 -6.52
C ALA A 101 2.15 4.33 -5.06
N SER A 102 2.08 5.62 -4.83
CA SER A 102 2.00 6.18 -3.48
C SER A 102 1.22 7.49 -3.47
N PHE A 103 0.80 7.91 -2.29
CA PHE A 103 0.33 9.28 -2.08
C PHE A 103 0.87 9.85 -0.78
N ASP A 104 0.93 11.17 -0.72
CA ASP A 104 1.09 11.94 0.51
C ASP A 104 -0.19 12.76 0.70
N ALA A 105 -0.80 12.65 1.86
CA ALA A 105 -2.08 13.30 2.13
C ALA A 105 -2.23 13.63 3.61
N ARG A 106 -3.36 14.24 3.97
CA ARG A 106 -3.74 14.52 5.35
C ARG A 106 -4.85 13.58 5.77
N GLY A 107 -4.84 13.16 7.02
CA GLY A 107 -5.88 12.32 7.57
C GLY A 107 -5.38 11.30 8.56
N ASP A 108 -6.27 10.40 8.92
CA ASP A 108 -5.95 9.29 9.81
C ASP A 108 -5.40 8.11 9.00
N PRO A 109 -4.23 7.57 9.36
CA PRO A 109 -3.64 6.46 8.60
C PRO A 109 -4.56 5.25 8.45
N GLU A 110 -5.26 4.85 9.50
CA GLU A 110 -6.14 3.68 9.45
C GLU A 110 -7.35 3.93 8.55
N ALA A 111 -7.94 5.14 8.62
CA ALA A 111 -9.06 5.50 7.75
C ALA A 111 -8.63 5.53 6.29
N LEU A 112 -7.45 6.06 5.99
CA LEU A 112 -6.92 6.10 4.63
C LEU A 112 -6.58 4.70 4.10
N LEU A 113 -6.03 3.84 4.94
CA LEU A 113 -5.80 2.43 4.58
C LEU A 113 -7.13 1.73 4.25
N GLN A 114 -8.17 1.98 5.04
CA GLN A 114 -9.48 1.36 4.79
C GLN A 114 -10.07 1.85 3.48
N GLU A 115 -9.93 3.13 3.17
CA GLU A 115 -10.40 3.67 1.90
C GLU A 115 -9.68 3.02 0.71
N CYS A 116 -8.37 2.81 0.82
CA CYS A 116 -7.60 2.09 -0.19
C CYS A 116 -8.11 0.67 -0.39
N ARG A 117 -8.34 -0.07 0.70
CA ARG A 117 -8.87 -1.43 0.65
C ARG A 117 -10.25 -1.47 0.01
N ASN A 118 -11.12 -0.54 0.37
CA ASN A 118 -12.47 -0.48 -0.17
C ASN A 118 -12.46 -0.26 -1.69
N ARG A 119 -11.60 0.64 -2.17
CA ARG A 119 -11.47 0.91 -3.60
C ARG A 119 -11.00 -0.31 -4.38
N VAL A 120 -10.02 -1.03 -3.86
CA VAL A 120 -9.54 -2.27 -4.48
C VAL A 120 -10.62 -3.32 -4.47
N ALA A 121 -11.35 -3.46 -3.37
CA ALA A 121 -12.43 -4.43 -3.24
C ALA A 121 -13.53 -4.21 -4.29
N GLU A 122 -13.83 -2.95 -4.62
CA GLU A 122 -14.83 -2.61 -5.64
C GLU A 122 -14.35 -2.95 -7.05
N LEU A 123 -13.04 -2.92 -7.30
CA LEU A 123 -12.47 -3.03 -8.64
C LEU A 123 -12.01 -4.43 -9.01
N LEU A 124 -11.67 -5.27 -8.03
CA LEU A 124 -11.24 -6.64 -8.31
C LEU A 124 -12.44 -7.57 -8.49
N PRO A 125 -12.38 -8.43 -9.50
CA PRO A 125 -13.49 -9.37 -9.80
C PRO A 125 -13.66 -10.44 -8.72
#